data_19bd41463fee50f5aaaf62fef844512a
#
_entry.id   19bd41463fee50f5aaaf62fef844512a
#
_cell.length_a   1.000
_cell.length_b   1.000
_cell.length_c   1.000
_cell.angle_alpha   90.00
_cell.angle_beta   90.00
_cell.angle_gamma   90.00
#
_symmetry.space_group_name_H-M   'P 1'
#
loop_
_entity.id
_entity.type
_entity.pdbx_description
1 polymer ?
#
loop_
_entity_poly.entity_id
_entity_poly.type
_entity_poly.pdbx_seq_one_letter_code
_entity_poly.pdbx_strand_id
1 'polypeptide(L)'
;MSDKELLIPASQVDSAAINARTRRGRIQMLLLLLACASPVIASYFTYYVIKPAGGKTNLGTLVYPAQEFNTAWLDTPTKGKWSLLIARPAGECKVKDEKCIEALFLMRQVKVAMGREGGRLQLLWVNTDGQSVDPEVIKAYDEKAAGFKIVSLPSDPKLRSDFEAWLNKEDAGEQIQLVDPSPAKMMYFPVTNSPKEFAGMKKDLEKLLKLNHKGENL
;
A
#
# COMPACT_ATOMS: atom_id res chain seq x y z
N MET A 1 50.56 85.29 -33.53
CA MET A 1 50.15 84.86 -32.13
C MET A 1 49.27 83.62 -32.31
N SER A 2 49.80 82.55 -31.78
CA SER A 2 49.39 81.18 -32.20
C SER A 2 48.30 80.63 -31.22
N ASP A 3 47.15 80.39 -31.73
CA ASP A 3 46.15 79.63 -30.97
C ASP A 3 46.42 78.13 -31.10
N LYS A 4 46.94 77.55 -30.03
CA LYS A 4 47.04 76.10 -29.86
C LYS A 4 45.67 75.59 -29.41
N GLU A 5 44.90 75.13 -30.35
CA GLU A 5 43.70 74.33 -30.12
C GLU A 5 44.10 73.01 -29.46
N LEU A 6 43.72 72.87 -28.22
CA LEU A 6 43.99 71.69 -27.44
C LEU A 6 42.98 70.56 -27.85
N LEU A 7 43.35 69.77 -28.84
CA LEU A 7 42.62 68.54 -29.19
C LEU A 7 42.77 67.57 -28.05
N ILE A 8 41.72 67.44 -27.25
CA ILE A 8 41.57 66.37 -26.27
C ILE A 8 41.39 65.09 -27.11
N PRO A 9 42.25 64.08 -26.98
CA PRO A 9 42.05 62.81 -27.68
C PRO A 9 40.75 62.17 -27.17
N ALA A 10 39.84 61.90 -28.14
CA ALA A 10 38.65 61.14 -27.85
C ALA A 10 39.06 59.88 -27.08
N SER A 11 38.53 59.74 -25.86
CA SER A 11 38.83 58.67 -24.95
C SER A 11 38.75 57.33 -25.69
N GLN A 12 39.84 56.62 -25.71
CA GLN A 12 39.78 55.16 -25.96
C GLN A 12 38.87 54.59 -24.86
N VAL A 13 37.60 54.51 -25.18
CA VAL A 13 36.66 53.78 -24.32
C VAL A 13 37.22 52.37 -24.23
N ASP A 14 37.66 52.01 -23.08
CA ASP A 14 38.42 50.79 -22.85
C ASP A 14 37.47 49.60 -23.14
N SER A 15 37.49 49.14 -24.39
CA SER A 15 36.62 48.05 -24.88
C SER A 15 36.75 46.78 -24.06
N ALA A 16 37.92 46.61 -23.45
CA ALA A 16 38.17 45.53 -22.49
C ALA A 16 37.36 45.68 -21.18
N ALA A 17 37.23 46.92 -20.67
CA ALA A 17 36.46 47.20 -19.46
C ALA A 17 34.94 47.02 -19.68
N ILE A 18 34.45 47.44 -20.86
CA ILE A 18 33.06 47.24 -21.23
C ILE A 18 32.74 45.75 -21.42
N ASN A 19 33.61 45.02 -22.10
CA ASN A 19 33.48 43.58 -22.28
C ASN A 19 33.53 42.79 -20.95
N ALA A 20 34.41 43.20 -20.03
CA ALA A 20 34.47 42.59 -18.68
C ALA A 20 33.19 42.84 -17.88
N ARG A 21 32.64 44.05 -17.93
CA ARG A 21 31.41 44.42 -17.25
C ARG A 21 30.20 43.69 -17.82
N THR A 22 30.12 43.56 -19.13
CA THR A 22 29.07 42.80 -19.87
C THR A 22 29.15 41.29 -19.55
N ARG A 23 30.40 40.75 -19.48
CA ARG A 23 30.60 39.34 -19.11
C ARG A 23 30.16 39.04 -17.67
N ARG A 24 30.46 39.92 -16.73
CA ARG A 24 29.99 39.79 -15.33
C ARG A 24 28.50 39.86 -15.25
N GLY A 25 27.82 40.77 -15.94
CA GLY A 25 26.36 40.86 -16.00
C GLY A 25 25.72 39.61 -16.57
N ARG A 26 26.27 39.04 -17.65
CA ARG A 26 25.80 37.77 -18.23
C ARG A 26 25.97 36.61 -17.26
N ILE A 27 27.08 36.52 -16.56
CA ILE A 27 27.34 35.48 -15.54
C ILE A 27 26.35 35.62 -14.36
N GLN A 28 26.11 36.84 -13.89
CA GLN A 28 25.14 37.09 -12.83
C GLN A 28 23.71 36.67 -13.22
N MET A 29 23.33 37.03 -14.47
CA MET A 29 22.02 36.64 -15.00
C MET A 29 21.88 35.12 -15.14
N LEU A 30 22.92 34.41 -15.60
CA LEU A 30 22.95 32.95 -15.69
C LEU A 30 22.86 32.30 -14.31
N LEU A 31 23.61 32.82 -13.31
CA LEU A 31 23.53 32.30 -11.95
C LEU A 31 22.12 32.49 -11.34
N LEU A 32 21.48 33.63 -11.61
CA LEU A 32 20.13 33.88 -11.13
C LEU A 32 19.13 32.94 -11.78
N LEU A 33 19.24 32.74 -13.11
CA LEU A 33 18.40 31.76 -13.82
C LEU A 33 18.60 30.34 -13.26
N LEU A 34 19.85 29.96 -13.02
CA LEU A 34 20.19 28.64 -12.46
C LEU A 34 19.65 28.48 -11.04
N ALA A 35 19.73 29.52 -10.21
CA ALA A 35 19.13 29.51 -8.88
C ALA A 35 17.61 29.36 -8.92
N CYS A 36 16.93 30.04 -9.84
CA CYS A 36 15.48 29.90 -10.04
C CYS A 36 15.09 28.54 -10.63
N ALA A 37 15.91 27.96 -11.51
CA ALA A 37 15.67 26.67 -12.13
C ALA A 37 16.03 25.48 -11.19
N SER A 38 16.90 25.71 -10.21
CA SER A 38 17.43 24.63 -9.34
C SER A 38 16.37 23.80 -8.63
N PRO A 39 15.26 24.36 -8.10
CA PRO A 39 14.21 23.51 -7.45
C PRO A 39 13.55 22.56 -8.44
N VAL A 40 13.32 23.01 -9.66
CA VAL A 40 12.72 22.18 -10.73
C VAL A 40 13.67 21.08 -11.14
N ILE A 41 14.93 21.43 -11.38
CA ILE A 41 15.98 20.46 -11.72
C ILE A 41 16.18 19.44 -10.60
N ALA A 42 16.25 19.90 -9.35
CA ALA A 42 16.38 19.03 -8.18
C ALA A 42 15.16 18.09 -8.03
N SER A 43 13.94 18.59 -8.22
CA SER A 43 12.72 17.78 -8.18
C SER A 43 12.72 16.71 -9.27
N TYR A 44 13.06 17.09 -10.50
CA TYR A 44 13.17 16.17 -11.62
C TYR A 44 14.24 15.09 -11.35
N PHE A 45 15.41 15.50 -10.89
CA PHE A 45 16.50 14.59 -10.56
C PHE A 45 16.11 13.62 -9.43
N THR A 46 15.47 14.13 -8.37
CA THR A 46 15.00 13.31 -7.26
C THR A 46 13.98 12.29 -7.73
N TYR A 47 13.03 12.69 -8.58
CA TYR A 47 11.97 11.81 -9.06
C TYR A 47 12.47 10.71 -10.00
N TYR A 48 13.35 11.06 -10.97
CA TYR A 48 13.74 10.11 -12.02
C TYR A 48 15.05 9.35 -11.72
N VAL A 49 16.00 9.97 -11.00
CA VAL A 49 17.31 9.37 -10.75
C VAL A 49 17.39 8.74 -9.37
N ILE A 50 17.06 9.49 -8.32
CA ILE A 50 17.15 9.00 -6.95
C ILE A 50 16.02 7.99 -6.67
N LYS A 51 14.82 8.20 -7.30
CA LYS A 51 13.64 7.36 -7.08
C LYS A 51 13.54 7.01 -5.60
N PRO A 52 13.35 7.99 -4.71
CA PRO A 52 13.30 7.69 -3.29
C PRO A 52 12.31 6.55 -3.14
N ALA A 53 12.78 5.40 -2.69
CA ALA A 53 11.91 4.32 -2.27
C ALA A 53 11.02 4.95 -1.21
N GLY A 54 9.82 5.37 -1.61
CA GLY A 54 8.85 5.96 -0.70
C GLY A 54 8.77 5.01 0.47
N GLY A 55 9.21 5.45 1.65
CA GLY A 55 9.21 4.59 2.83
C GLY A 55 7.83 3.96 2.87
N LYS A 56 7.76 2.62 3.02
CA LYS A 56 6.49 1.90 3.08
C LYS A 56 5.66 2.58 4.16
N THR A 57 4.75 3.47 3.74
CA THR A 57 3.84 4.18 4.66
C THR A 57 2.73 3.26 5.14
N ASN A 58 2.57 2.14 4.45
CA ASN A 58 1.60 1.10 4.73
C ASN A 58 2.32 -0.14 5.29
N LEU A 59 1.71 -0.78 6.25
CA LEU A 59 2.15 -2.09 6.73
C LEU A 59 1.85 -3.16 5.67
N GLY A 60 0.63 -3.10 5.13
CA GLY A 60 0.19 -4.01 4.08
C GLY A 60 0.98 -3.81 2.78
N THR A 61 1.28 -4.91 2.12
CA THR A 61 1.89 -4.91 0.79
C THR A 61 0.79 -4.83 -0.26
N LEU A 62 0.83 -3.79 -1.08
CA LEU A 62 -0.10 -3.61 -2.21
C LEU A 62 0.20 -4.64 -3.31
N VAL A 63 -0.86 -5.19 -3.88
CA VAL A 63 -0.81 -6.06 -5.05
C VAL A 63 -1.13 -5.22 -6.28
N TYR A 64 -0.17 -5.10 -7.20
CA TYR A 64 -0.37 -4.33 -8.42
C TYR A 64 0.10 -5.11 -9.66
N PRO A 65 -0.73 -5.28 -10.68
CA PRO A 65 -2.18 -4.95 -10.69
C PRO A 65 -2.97 -5.79 -9.67
N ALA A 66 -4.11 -5.26 -9.19
CA ALA A 66 -4.99 -6.00 -8.29
C ALA A 66 -5.40 -7.34 -8.94
N GLN A 67 -5.35 -8.43 -8.18
CA GLN A 67 -5.67 -9.75 -8.69
C GLN A 67 -7.15 -10.05 -8.52
N GLU A 68 -7.83 -10.35 -9.61
CA GLU A 68 -9.24 -10.69 -9.59
C GLU A 68 -9.51 -11.90 -8.68
N PHE A 69 -10.58 -11.79 -7.87
CA PHE A 69 -11.06 -12.85 -6.99
C PHE A 69 -12.32 -13.45 -7.60
N ASN A 70 -12.24 -14.71 -8.00
CA ASN A 70 -13.42 -15.41 -8.50
C ASN A 70 -14.37 -15.74 -7.35
N THR A 71 -15.55 -15.14 -7.36
CA THR A 71 -16.58 -15.33 -6.33
C THR A 71 -17.11 -16.76 -6.24
N ALA A 72 -16.90 -17.59 -7.27
CA ALA A 72 -17.26 -19.00 -7.26
C ALA A 72 -16.31 -19.88 -6.42
N TRP A 73 -15.17 -19.34 -5.98
CA TRP A 73 -14.24 -20.12 -5.18
C TRP A 73 -14.76 -20.44 -3.77
N LEU A 74 -15.54 -19.53 -3.20
CA LEU A 74 -16.03 -19.69 -1.83
C LEU A 74 -17.55 -19.63 -1.81
N ASP A 75 -18.17 -20.51 -1.04
CA ASP A 75 -19.62 -20.50 -0.80
C ASP A 75 -20.00 -19.41 0.20
N THR A 76 -19.58 -18.18 -0.11
CA THR A 76 -19.93 -16.99 0.68
C THR A 76 -19.83 -15.73 -0.18
N PRO A 77 -20.78 -14.79 -0.07
CA PRO A 77 -20.75 -13.58 -0.87
C PRO A 77 -19.57 -12.68 -0.44
N THR A 78 -18.68 -12.39 -1.38
CA THR A 78 -17.58 -11.45 -1.23
C THR A 78 -17.84 -10.12 -1.92
N LYS A 79 -18.65 -10.12 -2.99
CA LYS A 79 -19.03 -8.92 -3.74
C LYS A 79 -19.76 -7.91 -2.85
N GLY A 80 -19.35 -6.66 -2.93
CA GLY A 80 -19.90 -5.57 -2.12
C GLY A 80 -19.41 -5.52 -0.68
N LYS A 81 -18.45 -6.38 -0.29
CA LYS A 81 -17.91 -6.46 1.07
C LYS A 81 -16.38 -6.43 1.06
N TRP A 82 -15.81 -5.72 2.01
CA TRP A 82 -14.40 -5.86 2.32
C TRP A 82 -14.17 -7.18 3.06
N SER A 83 -13.25 -8.00 2.58
CA SER A 83 -13.00 -9.33 3.14
C SER A 83 -11.55 -9.47 3.55
N LEU A 84 -11.30 -9.73 4.84
CA LEU A 84 -10.04 -10.24 5.32
C LEU A 84 -10.10 -11.77 5.26
N LEU A 85 -9.20 -12.37 4.51
CA LEU A 85 -9.18 -13.80 4.25
C LEU A 85 -7.85 -14.39 4.70
N ILE A 86 -7.91 -15.49 5.43
CA ILE A 86 -6.77 -16.35 5.72
C ILE A 86 -7.08 -17.79 5.32
N ALA A 87 -6.12 -18.48 4.72
CA ALA A 87 -6.25 -19.88 4.33
C ALA A 87 -5.33 -20.73 5.21
N ARG A 88 -5.94 -21.59 6.06
CA ARG A 88 -5.18 -22.47 6.96
C ARG A 88 -5.89 -23.82 7.13
N PRO A 89 -5.11 -24.90 7.34
CA PRO A 89 -5.67 -26.21 7.64
C PRO A 89 -6.37 -26.19 9.02
N ALA A 90 -7.55 -26.77 9.11
CA ALA A 90 -8.28 -26.88 10.37
C ALA A 90 -7.65 -27.87 11.33
N GLY A 91 -7.08 -28.98 10.82
CA GLY A 91 -6.43 -30.00 11.65
C GLY A 91 -5.21 -29.51 12.41
N GLU A 92 -4.54 -28.47 11.89
CA GLU A 92 -3.39 -27.83 12.55
C GLU A 92 -3.83 -26.67 13.46
N CYS A 93 -5.08 -26.22 13.40
CA CYS A 93 -5.57 -25.08 14.17
C CYS A 93 -6.21 -25.53 15.48
N LYS A 94 -5.41 -25.66 16.50
CA LYS A 94 -5.85 -25.96 17.88
C LYS A 94 -5.62 -24.78 18.80
N VAL A 95 -6.32 -24.69 19.90
CA VAL A 95 -6.20 -23.59 20.89
C VAL A 95 -4.75 -23.38 21.37
N LYS A 96 -3.93 -24.42 21.32
CA LYS A 96 -2.50 -24.35 21.70
C LYS A 96 -1.57 -24.01 20.52
N ASP A 97 -2.09 -23.92 19.31
CA ASP A 97 -1.31 -23.52 18.14
C ASP A 97 -1.26 -21.98 18.06
N GLU A 98 -0.16 -21.45 18.56
CA GLU A 98 0.06 -20.01 18.63
C GLU A 98 -0.10 -19.34 17.25
N LYS A 99 0.42 -19.94 16.17
CA LYS A 99 0.39 -19.32 14.83
C LYS A 99 -1.02 -19.21 14.25
N CYS A 100 -1.85 -20.25 14.42
CA CYS A 100 -3.22 -20.18 13.92
C CYS A 100 -4.05 -19.20 14.74
N ILE A 101 -3.99 -19.30 16.05
CA ILE A 101 -4.74 -18.42 16.96
C ILE A 101 -4.29 -16.98 16.80
N GLU A 102 -3.00 -16.72 16.64
CA GLU A 102 -2.46 -15.38 16.38
C GLU A 102 -3.12 -14.72 15.18
N ALA A 103 -3.23 -15.42 14.05
CA ALA A 103 -3.85 -14.90 12.85
C ALA A 103 -5.34 -14.58 13.04
N LEU A 104 -6.10 -15.50 13.63
CA LEU A 104 -7.53 -15.30 13.91
C LEU A 104 -7.73 -14.16 14.92
N PHE A 105 -6.91 -14.13 15.97
CA PHE A 105 -6.94 -13.09 16.98
C PHE A 105 -6.64 -11.71 16.37
N LEU A 106 -5.60 -11.60 15.56
CA LEU A 106 -5.24 -10.36 14.88
C LEU A 106 -6.39 -9.82 14.03
N MET A 107 -6.99 -10.67 13.17
CA MET A 107 -8.11 -10.29 12.32
C MET A 107 -9.32 -9.81 13.14
N ARG A 108 -9.67 -10.54 14.21
CA ARG A 108 -10.74 -10.16 15.13
C ARG A 108 -10.47 -8.83 15.80
N GLN A 109 -9.26 -8.65 16.36
CA GLN A 109 -8.89 -7.42 17.07
C GLN A 109 -8.91 -6.20 16.14
N VAL A 110 -8.41 -6.33 14.93
CA VAL A 110 -8.47 -5.24 13.94
C VAL A 110 -9.92 -4.87 13.63
N LYS A 111 -10.79 -5.85 13.36
CA LYS A 111 -12.21 -5.61 13.11
C LYS A 111 -12.88 -4.86 14.28
N VAL A 112 -12.65 -5.30 15.51
CA VAL A 112 -13.19 -4.67 16.73
C VAL A 112 -12.64 -3.24 16.88
N ALA A 113 -11.33 -3.06 16.71
CA ALA A 113 -10.67 -1.77 16.86
C ALA A 113 -11.10 -0.73 15.81
N MET A 114 -11.69 -1.14 14.70
CA MET A 114 -12.26 -0.25 13.68
C MET A 114 -13.65 0.27 14.03
N GLY A 115 -14.28 -0.20 15.09
CA GLY A 115 -15.60 0.25 15.53
C GLY A 115 -16.67 0.09 14.43
N ARG A 116 -17.33 1.18 14.06
CA ARG A 116 -18.40 1.15 13.02
C ARG A 116 -17.90 0.66 11.66
N GLU A 117 -16.70 1.04 11.27
CA GLU A 117 -16.11 0.60 10.00
C GLU A 117 -15.84 -0.91 9.99
N GLY A 118 -15.61 -1.51 11.16
CA GLY A 118 -15.47 -2.97 11.30
C GLY A 118 -16.71 -3.75 10.88
N GLY A 119 -17.90 -3.15 10.90
CA GLY A 119 -19.12 -3.75 10.35
C GLY A 119 -19.09 -3.99 8.83
N ARG A 120 -18.25 -3.26 8.11
CA ARG A 120 -18.04 -3.40 6.65
C ARG A 120 -17.04 -4.50 6.31
N LEU A 121 -16.29 -4.99 7.32
CA LEU A 121 -15.34 -6.08 7.17
C LEU A 121 -16.00 -7.42 7.49
N GLN A 122 -15.89 -8.37 6.57
CA GLN A 122 -16.12 -9.78 6.89
C GLN A 122 -14.78 -10.48 7.11
N LEU A 123 -14.77 -11.46 7.99
CA LEU A 123 -13.62 -12.29 8.28
C LEU A 123 -13.85 -13.67 7.71
N LEU A 124 -12.93 -14.14 6.86
CA LEU A 124 -13.02 -15.43 6.19
C LEU A 124 -11.83 -16.30 6.61
N TRP A 125 -12.14 -17.48 7.13
CA TRP A 125 -11.16 -18.53 7.32
C TRP A 125 -11.45 -19.65 6.32
N VAL A 126 -10.57 -19.82 5.34
CA VAL A 126 -10.65 -20.90 4.38
C VAL A 126 -9.93 -22.11 4.96
N ASN A 127 -10.70 -23.15 5.24
CA ASN A 127 -10.19 -24.43 5.68
C ASN A 127 -9.60 -25.19 4.48
N THR A 128 -8.28 -25.42 4.51
CA THR A 128 -7.55 -25.97 3.36
C THR A 128 -7.42 -27.48 3.35
N ASP A 129 -7.65 -28.17 4.47
CA ASP A 129 -7.51 -29.63 4.60
C ASP A 129 -8.86 -30.38 4.67
N GLY A 130 -9.97 -29.64 4.78
CA GLY A 130 -11.30 -30.23 4.91
C GLY A 130 -11.55 -30.98 6.21
N GLN A 131 -10.63 -30.92 7.18
CA GLN A 131 -10.82 -31.51 8.49
C GLN A 131 -11.81 -30.71 9.33
N SER A 132 -12.35 -31.35 10.36
CA SER A 132 -13.21 -30.65 11.33
C SER A 132 -12.39 -29.68 12.16
N VAL A 133 -12.91 -28.46 12.31
CA VAL A 133 -12.31 -27.46 13.20
C VAL A 133 -12.49 -27.88 14.64
N ASP A 134 -11.48 -27.63 15.47
CA ASP A 134 -11.53 -27.88 16.91
C ASP A 134 -12.74 -27.17 17.54
N PRO A 135 -13.59 -27.84 18.32
CA PRO A 135 -14.79 -27.25 18.92
C PRO A 135 -14.49 -26.03 19.82
N GLU A 136 -13.35 -25.99 20.48
CA GLU A 136 -12.95 -24.86 21.31
C GLU A 136 -12.59 -23.65 20.44
N VAL A 137 -11.96 -23.88 19.29
CA VAL A 137 -11.65 -22.82 18.30
C VAL A 137 -12.95 -22.30 17.67
N ILE A 138 -13.88 -23.19 17.28
CA ILE A 138 -15.21 -22.78 16.77
C ILE A 138 -15.89 -21.88 17.80
N LYS A 139 -15.97 -22.32 19.07
CA LYS A 139 -16.61 -21.55 20.14
C LYS A 139 -16.03 -20.14 20.32
N ALA A 140 -14.73 -19.97 20.08
CA ALA A 140 -14.04 -18.68 20.22
C ALA A 140 -14.08 -17.81 18.96
N TYR A 141 -14.17 -18.42 17.77
CA TYR A 141 -13.94 -17.75 16.48
C TYR A 141 -15.03 -17.98 15.44
N ASP A 142 -16.18 -18.54 15.78
CA ASP A 142 -17.30 -18.66 14.83
C ASP A 142 -17.93 -17.30 14.49
N GLU A 143 -18.94 -17.32 13.63
CA GLU A 143 -19.65 -16.12 13.21
C GLU A 143 -20.31 -15.37 14.37
N LYS A 144 -20.79 -16.09 15.39
CA LYS A 144 -21.46 -15.49 16.57
C LYS A 144 -20.44 -14.89 17.56
N ALA A 145 -19.34 -15.60 17.84
CA ALA A 145 -18.36 -15.19 18.84
C ALA A 145 -17.41 -14.10 18.32
N ALA A 146 -16.97 -14.20 17.05
CA ALA A 146 -15.93 -13.33 16.50
C ALA A 146 -16.24 -12.80 15.10
N GLY A 147 -17.32 -13.24 14.48
CA GLY A 147 -17.74 -12.84 13.13
C GLY A 147 -16.92 -13.47 12.01
N PHE A 148 -16.32 -14.64 12.25
CA PHE A 148 -15.67 -15.42 11.21
C PHE A 148 -16.66 -16.31 10.48
N LYS A 149 -16.54 -16.34 9.16
CA LYS A 149 -17.11 -17.38 8.33
C LYS A 149 -16.03 -18.39 8.01
N ILE A 150 -16.23 -19.62 8.45
CA ILE A 150 -15.35 -20.74 8.16
C ILE A 150 -15.90 -21.39 6.89
N VAL A 151 -15.10 -21.38 5.83
CA VAL A 151 -15.48 -21.88 4.51
C VAL A 151 -14.50 -22.94 4.04
N SER A 152 -14.98 -23.94 3.32
CA SER A 152 -14.14 -24.99 2.75
C SER A 152 -13.60 -24.58 1.38
N LEU A 153 -12.53 -25.25 0.93
CA LEU A 153 -12.06 -25.15 -0.45
C LEU A 153 -13.16 -25.60 -1.43
N PRO A 154 -13.14 -25.08 -2.67
CA PRO A 154 -14.03 -25.53 -3.72
C PRO A 154 -13.94 -27.05 -3.90
N SER A 155 -15.09 -27.70 -4.13
CA SER A 155 -15.16 -29.14 -4.43
C SER A 155 -14.66 -29.45 -5.84
N ASP A 156 -14.85 -28.51 -6.77
CA ASP A 156 -14.33 -28.62 -8.14
C ASP A 156 -12.81 -28.52 -8.15
N PRO A 157 -12.09 -29.53 -8.70
CA PRO A 157 -10.63 -29.53 -8.71
C PRO A 157 -10.01 -28.37 -9.45
N LYS A 158 -10.65 -27.87 -10.52
CA LYS A 158 -10.16 -26.73 -11.29
C LYS A 158 -10.29 -25.45 -10.48
N LEU A 159 -11.46 -25.17 -9.90
CA LEU A 159 -11.67 -24.00 -9.04
C LEU A 159 -10.74 -24.03 -7.84
N ARG A 160 -10.47 -25.20 -7.27
CA ARG A 160 -9.52 -25.37 -6.17
C ARG A 160 -8.09 -25.02 -6.60
N SER A 161 -7.64 -25.54 -7.72
CA SER A 161 -6.30 -25.25 -8.26
C SER A 161 -6.12 -23.76 -8.57
N ASP A 162 -7.16 -23.14 -9.18
CA ASP A 162 -7.14 -21.72 -9.49
C ASP A 162 -7.10 -20.86 -8.21
N PHE A 163 -7.85 -21.24 -7.18
CA PHE A 163 -7.83 -20.56 -5.88
C PHE A 163 -6.48 -20.72 -5.16
N GLU A 164 -5.89 -21.93 -5.16
CA GLU A 164 -4.58 -22.16 -4.57
C GLU A 164 -3.47 -21.36 -5.27
N ALA A 165 -3.55 -21.25 -6.61
CA ALA A 165 -2.64 -20.42 -7.39
C ALA A 165 -2.81 -18.92 -7.05
N TRP A 166 -4.05 -18.45 -6.88
CA TRP A 166 -4.34 -17.08 -6.49
C TRP A 166 -3.83 -16.75 -5.07
N LEU A 167 -3.90 -17.71 -4.13
CA LEU A 167 -3.40 -17.53 -2.77
C LEU A 167 -1.87 -17.32 -2.72
N ASN A 168 -1.12 -17.79 -3.71
CA ASN A 168 0.33 -17.94 -3.64
C ASN A 168 0.73 -18.89 -2.49
N LYS A 169 0.65 -20.16 -2.74
CA LYS A 169 0.61 -21.28 -1.78
C LYS A 169 1.71 -21.28 -0.71
N GLU A 170 2.88 -20.71 -1.00
CA GLU A 170 4.03 -20.71 -0.08
C GLU A 170 3.79 -19.86 1.18
N ASP A 171 3.01 -18.77 1.06
CA ASP A 171 2.79 -17.81 2.14
C ASP A 171 1.33 -17.73 2.62
N ALA A 172 0.44 -18.56 2.06
CA ALA A 172 -1.01 -18.43 2.26
C ALA A 172 -1.47 -18.50 3.72
N GLY A 173 -0.75 -19.25 4.55
CA GLY A 173 -1.03 -19.38 5.99
C GLY A 173 -0.40 -18.29 6.86
N GLU A 174 0.55 -17.52 6.33
CA GLU A 174 1.25 -16.46 7.07
C GLU A 174 0.85 -15.05 6.62
N GLN A 175 -0.07 -14.97 5.65
CA GLN A 175 -0.56 -13.72 5.11
C GLN A 175 -2.08 -13.63 5.18
N ILE A 176 -2.56 -12.48 5.63
CA ILE A 176 -3.98 -12.13 5.62
C ILE A 176 -4.25 -11.36 4.33
N GLN A 177 -5.04 -11.92 3.43
CA GLN A 177 -5.39 -11.30 2.15
C GLN A 177 -6.54 -10.31 2.34
N LEU A 178 -6.45 -9.14 1.73
CA LEU A 178 -7.53 -8.17 1.66
C LEU A 178 -8.16 -8.19 0.27
N VAL A 179 -9.41 -8.59 0.22
CA VAL A 179 -10.25 -8.56 -0.99
C VAL A 179 -11.21 -7.38 -0.87
N ASP A 180 -11.29 -6.57 -1.91
CA ASP A 180 -12.14 -5.39 -1.98
C ASP A 180 -13.59 -5.74 -2.36
N PRO A 181 -14.54 -4.77 -2.29
CA PRO A 181 -15.93 -4.98 -2.71
C PRO A 181 -16.12 -5.30 -4.20
N SER A 182 -15.14 -4.97 -5.06
CA SER A 182 -15.11 -5.32 -6.49
C SER A 182 -14.32 -6.59 -6.74
N PRO A 183 -14.60 -7.68 -6.07
CA PRO A 183 -13.79 -8.87 -5.77
C PRO A 183 -12.40 -8.89 -6.40
N ALA A 184 -11.46 -8.18 -5.77
CA ALA A 184 -10.06 -8.20 -6.17
C ALA A 184 -9.14 -8.18 -4.94
N LYS A 185 -8.09 -8.98 -4.96
CA LYS A 185 -7.00 -8.91 -3.96
C LYS A 185 -6.17 -7.67 -4.23
N MET A 186 -6.28 -6.71 -3.34
CA MET A 186 -5.56 -5.45 -3.49
C MET A 186 -4.36 -5.31 -2.55
N MET A 187 -4.36 -6.08 -1.46
CA MET A 187 -3.32 -5.98 -0.43
C MET A 187 -3.24 -7.27 0.37
N TYR A 188 -2.10 -7.52 0.99
CA TYR A 188 -1.97 -8.55 2.02
C TYR A 188 -1.17 -8.02 3.21
N PHE A 189 -1.43 -8.60 4.38
CA PHE A 189 -0.78 -8.26 5.64
C PHE A 189 -0.07 -9.48 6.22
N PRO A 190 1.10 -9.31 6.85
CA PRO A 190 1.73 -10.40 7.58
C PRO A 190 0.90 -10.76 8.83
N VAL A 191 0.91 -12.00 9.23
CA VAL A 191 0.44 -12.41 10.55
C VAL A 191 1.50 -11.98 11.57
N THR A 192 1.07 -11.28 12.62
CA THR A 192 1.97 -10.68 13.59
C THR A 192 1.29 -10.46 14.93
N ASN A 193 2.06 -10.57 16.02
CA ASN A 193 1.67 -10.20 17.37
C ASN A 193 2.24 -8.84 17.83
N SER A 194 2.92 -8.13 16.92
CA SER A 194 3.51 -6.83 17.20
C SER A 194 2.44 -5.73 17.34
N PRO A 195 2.35 -5.00 18.47
CA PRO A 195 1.42 -3.88 18.62
C PRO A 195 1.61 -2.77 17.58
N LYS A 196 2.84 -2.56 17.13
CA LYS A 196 3.17 -1.58 16.09
C LYS A 196 2.58 -1.98 14.74
N GLU A 197 2.68 -3.24 14.39
CA GLU A 197 2.17 -3.76 13.12
C GLU A 197 0.64 -3.87 13.15
N PHE A 198 0.05 -4.24 14.29
CA PHE A 198 -1.39 -4.14 14.51
C PHE A 198 -1.90 -2.71 14.24
N ALA A 199 -1.25 -1.70 14.82
CA ALA A 199 -1.61 -0.29 14.60
C ALA A 199 -1.45 0.11 13.12
N GLY A 200 -0.42 -0.41 12.44
CA GLY A 200 -0.21 -0.23 11.01
C GLY A 200 -1.34 -0.82 10.17
N MET A 201 -1.71 -2.08 10.40
CA MET A 201 -2.82 -2.77 9.72
C MET A 201 -4.14 -2.02 9.91
N LYS A 202 -4.46 -1.64 11.15
CA LYS A 202 -5.65 -0.83 11.46
C LYS A 202 -5.67 0.47 10.68
N LYS A 203 -4.56 1.22 10.67
CA LYS A 203 -4.43 2.49 9.98
C LYS A 203 -4.62 2.36 8.47
N ASP A 204 -4.06 1.32 7.87
CA ASP A 204 -4.19 1.05 6.43
C ASP A 204 -5.65 0.75 6.06
N LEU A 205 -6.31 -0.12 6.83
CA LEU A 205 -7.72 -0.45 6.63
C LEU A 205 -8.62 0.78 6.84
N GLU A 206 -8.39 1.59 7.87
CA GLU A 206 -9.16 2.81 8.09
C GLU A 206 -9.06 3.78 6.91
N LYS A 207 -7.88 3.95 6.33
CA LYS A 207 -7.70 4.78 5.13
C LYS A 207 -8.49 4.24 3.95
N LEU A 208 -8.39 2.92 3.70
CA LEU A 208 -9.06 2.29 2.57
C LEU A 208 -10.59 2.38 2.70
N LEU A 209 -11.13 2.06 3.86
CA LEU A 209 -12.56 2.09 4.08
C LEU A 209 -13.12 3.52 4.02
N LYS A 210 -12.42 4.52 4.55
CA LYS A 210 -12.82 5.92 4.46
C LYS A 210 -12.81 6.44 3.02
N LEU A 211 -11.82 6.07 2.21
CA LEU A 211 -11.72 6.51 0.82
C LEU A 211 -12.81 5.87 -0.07
N ASN A 212 -13.28 4.69 0.29
CA ASN A 212 -14.23 3.91 -0.53
C ASN A 212 -15.68 3.92 0.00
N HIS A 213 -16.08 4.96 0.74
CA HIS A 213 -17.48 5.12 1.15
C HIS A 213 -18.47 5.22 -0.02
N LYS A 214 -18.00 5.61 -1.22
CA LYS A 214 -18.84 5.78 -2.41
C LYS A 214 -19.07 4.50 -3.21
N GLY A 215 -18.32 3.42 -2.93
CA GLY A 215 -18.39 2.17 -3.72
C GLY A 215 -19.44 1.16 -3.27
N GLU A 216 -20.13 1.41 -2.16
CA GLU A 216 -21.11 0.46 -1.60
C GLU A 216 -22.54 0.64 -2.14
N ASN A 217 -22.77 1.64 -2.99
CA ASN A 217 -24.08 1.95 -3.57
C ASN A 217 -24.16 1.63 -5.08
N LEU A 218 -23.31 0.73 -5.59
CA LEU A 218 -23.33 0.25 -6.98
C LEU A 218 -23.75 -1.20 -7.07
#